data_9d97aeaf5666d522ad6c4a55721aa2db
#
_entry.id   9d97aeaf5666d522ad6c4a55721aa2db
#
_cell.length_a   1.000
_cell.length_b   1.000
_cell.length_c   1.000
_cell.angle_alpha   90.00
_cell.angle_beta   90.00
_cell.angle_gamma   90.00
#
_symmetry.space_group_name_H-M   'P 1'
#
loop_
_entity.id
_entity.type
_entity.pdbx_description
1 polymer ?
#
loop_
_entity_poly.entity_id
_entity_poly.type
_entity_poly.pdbx_seq_one_letter_code
_entity_poly.pdbx_strand_id
1 'polypeptide(L)'
;SEGGSIQVRAGEYGEGDGSMSYLSANFGLPLGANGFVNTTIEVGSSDETDRSVQRSDAATLIEDGYTGVPTPAMKWGRPNVDNDMKLFINFGADLGNNTEMYGYANSTTKDIDGGFYFRNPTNRGGVYAQTNKNGTDEVDGVTYTDAEKKALKADDFNELLVGAINGEDCSAFVVNSDRKTDETKAALATAIDGLIANDNCFNFNETIPGGFTPRFGGSITDQAFLFGLRGEMANGLGWDVSSYYGINEADFFINNTVNASMGAATPRDFDPGLYRQVETSLNADFTYSMSEAVSLAFGAEYRVEEFTIGAGDEASSTAGVYKDQGFSLSSNGFPGFSKSIAGVFDRSNFAAYVEGEWDVSDDLLLTSALRFEDYDDFGTTTNYKVGGNYHLTDDSGIRATYSTGFKAPTPGQSNASNIS
;
A
#
# COMPACT_ATOMS: atom_id res chain seq x y z
N SER A 1 35.07 9.04 -4.51
CA SER A 1 35.78 9.61 -3.36
C SER A 1 36.18 8.49 -2.40
N GLU A 2 37.41 8.48 -1.91
CA GLU A 2 37.89 7.58 -0.88
C GLU A 2 37.51 8.11 0.50
N GLY A 3 37.16 7.22 1.40
CA GLY A 3 36.83 7.56 2.77
C GLY A 3 35.53 6.91 3.25
N GLY A 4 35.13 7.24 4.46
CA GLY A 4 33.94 6.70 5.05
C GLY A 4 33.40 7.53 6.19
N SER A 5 32.15 7.27 6.56
CA SER A 5 31.47 7.85 7.71
C SER A 5 30.63 6.79 8.41
N ILE A 6 30.53 6.94 9.72
CA ILE A 6 29.60 6.15 10.54
C ILE A 6 28.74 7.13 11.31
N GLN A 7 27.45 6.89 11.32
CA GLN A 7 26.48 7.67 12.06
C GLN A 7 25.65 6.77 12.96
N VAL A 8 25.48 7.19 14.21
CA VAL A 8 24.54 6.59 15.15
C VAL A 8 23.46 7.63 15.43
N ARG A 9 22.22 7.23 15.31
CA ARG A 9 21.04 8.04 15.64
C ARG A 9 20.18 7.29 16.64
N ALA A 10 19.94 7.89 17.78
CA ALA A 10 19.00 7.39 18.77
C ALA A 10 18.12 8.54 19.24
N GLY A 11 16.87 8.27 19.55
CA GLY A 11 15.92 9.29 19.97
C GLY A 11 14.62 8.69 20.51
N GLU A 12 13.87 9.54 21.18
CA GLU A 12 12.57 9.28 21.75
C GLU A 12 11.77 10.57 21.73
N TYR A 13 10.46 10.51 21.61
CA TYR A 13 9.64 11.70 21.74
C TYR A 13 9.52 12.14 23.20
N GLY A 14 9.26 13.43 23.43
CA GLY A 14 9.14 14.01 24.77
C GLY A 14 8.02 13.41 25.64
N GLU A 15 7.07 12.69 25.05
CA GLU A 15 6.01 11.95 25.71
C GLU A 15 6.43 10.55 26.18
N GLY A 16 7.66 10.12 25.89
CA GLY A 16 8.19 8.81 26.30
C GLY A 16 7.74 7.66 25.40
N ASP A 17 7.46 7.95 24.12
CA ASP A 17 7.07 6.99 23.10
C ASP A 17 7.94 7.10 21.84
N GLY A 18 7.83 6.15 20.92
CA GLY A 18 8.47 6.19 19.61
C GLY A 18 9.99 6.16 19.68
N SER A 19 10.56 5.42 20.62
CA SER A 19 12.01 5.19 20.71
C SER A 19 12.54 4.68 19.37
N MET A 20 13.72 5.16 18.97
CA MET A 20 14.35 4.71 17.73
C MET A 20 15.85 4.59 17.89
N SER A 21 16.43 3.65 17.16
CA SER A 21 17.88 3.50 17.04
C SER A 21 18.27 3.08 15.63
N TYR A 22 19.23 3.80 15.05
CA TYR A 22 19.77 3.54 13.72
C TYR A 22 21.29 3.66 13.72
N LEU A 23 21.93 2.71 13.06
CA LEU A 23 23.35 2.75 12.72
C LEU A 23 23.44 2.81 11.20
N SER A 24 24.13 3.82 10.66
CA SER A 24 24.45 3.89 9.25
C SER A 24 25.97 4.04 9.04
N ALA A 25 26.44 3.44 7.97
CA ALA A 25 27.83 3.53 7.54
C ALA A 25 27.89 3.72 6.03
N ASN A 26 28.78 4.61 5.60
CA ASN A 26 29.07 4.82 4.18
C ASN A 26 30.58 4.66 3.96
N PHE A 27 30.95 3.99 2.87
CA PHE A 27 32.34 3.74 2.47
C PHE A 27 32.50 3.98 0.98
N GLY A 28 33.49 4.80 0.62
CA GLY A 28 33.95 4.99 -0.75
C GLY A 28 35.28 4.30 -0.95
N LEU A 29 35.39 3.46 -1.95
CA LEU A 29 36.60 2.73 -2.33
C LEU A 29 36.91 2.97 -3.81
N PRO A 30 38.20 2.97 -4.20
CA PRO A 30 38.59 3.00 -5.60
C PRO A 30 38.21 1.65 -6.29
N LEU A 31 37.79 1.71 -7.52
CA LEU A 31 37.58 0.58 -8.41
C LEU A 31 38.58 0.67 -9.57
N GLY A 32 39.73 -0.04 -9.43
CA GLY A 32 40.84 0.13 -10.34
C GLY A 32 41.46 1.51 -10.25
N ALA A 33 42.03 2.01 -11.35
CA ALA A 33 42.71 3.30 -11.40
C ALA A 33 41.75 4.49 -11.59
N ASN A 34 40.62 4.27 -12.28
CA ASN A 34 39.72 5.33 -12.76
C ASN A 34 38.27 5.09 -12.39
N GLY A 35 38.00 4.32 -11.34
CA GLY A 35 36.64 4.02 -10.91
C GLY A 35 36.45 4.16 -9.41
N PHE A 36 35.20 4.03 -9.00
CA PHE A 36 34.77 4.07 -7.61
C PHE A 36 33.68 3.07 -7.31
N VAL A 37 33.62 2.65 -6.06
CA VAL A 37 32.44 1.98 -5.46
C VAL A 37 32.11 2.74 -4.18
N ASN A 38 30.87 3.13 -4.01
CA ASN A 38 30.39 3.70 -2.77
C ASN A 38 29.26 2.81 -2.21
N THR A 39 29.41 2.43 -0.94
CA THR A 39 28.45 1.53 -0.26
C THR A 39 27.93 2.21 0.97
N THR A 40 26.60 2.19 1.12
CA THR A 40 25.87 2.64 2.30
C THR A 40 25.12 1.49 2.91
N ILE A 41 25.24 1.29 4.21
CA ILE A 41 24.46 0.33 4.99
C ILE A 41 23.77 1.10 6.10
N GLU A 42 22.48 0.87 6.31
CA GLU A 42 21.75 1.35 7.46
C GLU A 42 20.95 0.20 8.07
N VAL A 43 20.99 0.09 9.40
CA VAL A 43 20.20 -0.87 10.17
C VAL A 43 19.59 -0.16 11.36
N GLY A 44 18.34 -0.51 11.69
CA GLY A 44 17.67 0.09 12.83
C GLY A 44 16.26 -0.41 13.06
N SER A 45 15.63 0.23 14.03
CA SER A 45 14.24 0.01 14.40
C SER A 45 13.63 1.26 15.02
N SER A 46 12.33 1.29 15.09
CA SER A 46 11.62 2.34 15.81
C SER A 46 10.29 1.83 16.35
N ASP A 47 10.04 2.10 17.63
CA ASP A 47 8.81 1.75 18.32
C ASP A 47 7.62 2.59 17.84
N GLU A 48 6.43 2.06 18.05
CA GLU A 48 5.18 2.81 17.79
C GLU A 48 5.08 4.05 18.68
N THR A 49 4.34 5.06 18.22
CA THR A 49 3.89 6.15 19.09
C THR A 49 2.48 5.86 19.57
N ASP A 50 2.22 6.09 20.87
CA ASP A 50 0.93 5.85 21.48
C ASP A 50 0.51 7.01 22.39
N ARG A 51 -0.28 7.93 21.83
CA ARG A 51 -0.88 9.08 22.54
C ARG A 51 -2.38 8.98 22.53
N SER A 52 -2.88 7.75 22.34
CA SER A 52 -4.31 7.49 22.25
C SER A 52 -4.97 7.56 23.63
N VAL A 53 -6.16 8.10 23.65
CA VAL A 53 -7.05 8.09 24.81
C VAL A 53 -8.11 7.01 24.65
N GLN A 54 -8.65 6.52 25.77
CA GLN A 54 -9.70 5.52 25.70
C GLN A 54 -10.92 6.07 24.95
N ARG A 55 -11.43 5.29 24.01
CA ARG A 55 -12.67 5.60 23.29
C ARG A 55 -13.86 5.61 24.25
N SER A 56 -14.79 6.55 24.03
CA SER A 56 -15.99 6.66 24.88
C SER A 56 -16.86 5.39 24.86
N ASP A 57 -17.00 4.75 23.70
CA ASP A 57 -17.77 3.53 23.56
C ASP A 57 -17.13 2.34 24.33
N ALA A 58 -15.80 2.25 24.31
CA ALA A 58 -15.06 1.24 25.07
C ALA A 58 -15.06 1.53 26.59
N ALA A 59 -14.98 2.79 26.97
CA ALA A 59 -15.13 3.19 28.38
C ALA A 59 -16.50 2.79 28.94
N THR A 60 -17.57 3.07 28.18
CA THR A 60 -18.94 2.67 28.54
C THR A 60 -19.09 1.14 28.65
N LEU A 61 -18.43 0.36 27.78
CA LEU A 61 -18.42 -1.11 27.91
C LEU A 61 -17.81 -1.55 29.27
N ILE A 62 -16.69 -0.94 29.66
CA ILE A 62 -16.04 -1.24 30.96
C ILE A 62 -16.97 -0.87 32.12
N GLU A 63 -17.61 0.30 32.07
CA GLU A 63 -18.59 0.74 33.07
C GLU A 63 -19.77 -0.20 33.17
N ASP A 64 -20.23 -0.78 32.07
CA ASP A 64 -21.31 -1.76 32.01
C ASP A 64 -20.85 -3.21 32.36
N GLY A 65 -19.60 -3.40 32.77
CA GLY A 65 -19.07 -4.67 33.25
C GLY A 65 -18.55 -5.64 32.18
N TYR A 66 -18.37 -5.21 30.93
CA TYR A 66 -17.74 -6.06 29.93
C TYR A 66 -16.27 -6.32 30.27
N THR A 67 -15.87 -7.59 30.22
CA THR A 67 -14.51 -8.04 30.50
C THR A 67 -13.67 -8.14 29.24
N GLY A 68 -12.35 -7.92 29.37
CA GLY A 68 -11.42 -8.05 28.24
C GLY A 68 -11.46 -6.91 27.23
N VAL A 69 -12.10 -5.77 27.56
CA VAL A 69 -12.08 -4.57 26.72
C VAL A 69 -10.66 -3.99 26.67
N PRO A 70 -10.05 -3.82 25.49
CA PRO A 70 -8.71 -3.24 25.39
C PRO A 70 -8.64 -1.81 25.92
N THR A 71 -7.51 -1.45 26.57
CA THR A 71 -7.31 -0.11 27.12
C THR A 71 -5.89 0.40 26.81
N PRO A 72 -5.73 1.41 25.92
CA PRO A 72 -6.78 1.99 25.09
C PRO A 72 -7.31 0.99 24.05
N ALA A 73 -8.59 1.10 23.71
CA ALA A 73 -9.22 0.18 22.74
C ALA A 73 -8.66 0.32 21.33
N MET A 74 -8.03 1.45 21.03
CA MET A 74 -7.48 1.74 19.74
C MET A 74 -6.24 2.61 19.89
N LYS A 75 -5.17 2.23 19.22
CA LYS A 75 -3.92 3.00 19.18
C LYS A 75 -3.73 3.59 17.77
N TRP A 76 -3.53 4.89 17.71
CA TRP A 76 -3.19 5.61 16.50
C TRP A 76 -1.89 6.37 16.70
N GLY A 77 -0.97 6.14 15.80
CA GLY A 77 0.30 6.79 15.80
C GLY A 77 1.19 6.25 14.71
N ARG A 78 2.47 6.49 14.82
CA ARG A 78 3.49 5.86 14.00
C ARG A 78 3.47 4.34 14.29
N PRO A 79 3.51 3.49 13.26
CA PRO A 79 3.62 2.04 13.47
C PRO A 79 4.98 1.66 14.08
N ASN A 80 5.05 0.48 14.65
CA ASN A 80 6.30 -0.19 14.95
C ASN A 80 7.03 -0.53 13.65
N VAL A 81 8.33 -0.31 13.58
CA VAL A 81 9.19 -0.68 12.45
C VAL A 81 10.38 -1.45 12.98
N ASP A 82 10.44 -2.73 12.64
CA ASP A 82 11.51 -3.63 12.99
C ASP A 82 12.30 -4.05 11.75
N ASN A 83 13.50 -4.62 11.96
CA ASN A 83 14.34 -5.18 10.90
C ASN A 83 14.55 -4.20 9.73
N ASP A 84 14.57 -2.88 10.00
CA ASP A 84 14.79 -1.87 8.97
C ASP A 84 16.25 -1.91 8.53
N MET A 85 16.51 -2.63 7.44
CA MET A 85 17.84 -2.82 6.86
C MET A 85 17.88 -2.25 5.45
N LYS A 86 18.91 -1.46 5.16
CA LYS A 86 19.11 -0.84 3.85
C LYS A 86 20.55 -1.02 3.42
N LEU A 87 20.72 -1.51 2.21
CA LEU A 87 21.97 -1.55 1.49
C LEU A 87 21.83 -0.75 0.20
N PHE A 88 22.76 0.16 -0.03
CA PHE A 88 22.86 0.86 -1.31
C PHE A 88 24.31 0.84 -1.77
N ILE A 89 24.53 0.44 -3.02
CA ILE A 89 25.85 0.43 -3.65
C ILE A 89 25.72 1.20 -4.96
N ASN A 90 26.61 2.14 -5.22
CA ASN A 90 26.78 2.72 -6.54
C ASN A 90 28.23 2.65 -6.96
N PHE A 91 28.44 2.49 -8.25
CA PHE A 91 29.76 2.32 -8.82
C PHE A 91 29.86 2.94 -10.21
N GLY A 92 31.07 3.28 -10.59
CA GLY A 92 31.38 3.74 -11.93
C GLY A 92 32.87 3.64 -12.20
N ALA A 93 33.23 3.47 -13.47
CA ALA A 93 34.62 3.47 -13.90
C ALA A 93 34.73 3.94 -15.34
N ASP A 94 35.79 4.69 -15.59
CA ASP A 94 36.26 5.01 -16.94
C ASP A 94 37.00 3.78 -17.52
N LEU A 95 36.46 3.27 -18.63
CA LEU A 95 37.00 2.11 -19.36
C LEU A 95 38.01 2.52 -20.45
N GLY A 96 38.24 3.82 -20.61
CA GLY A 96 39.00 4.37 -21.73
C GLY A 96 38.20 4.51 -23.03
N ASN A 97 38.79 5.12 -24.04
CA ASN A 97 38.14 5.36 -25.33
C ASN A 97 36.79 6.08 -25.23
N ASN A 98 36.67 7.07 -24.36
CA ASN A 98 35.45 7.83 -24.09
C ASN A 98 34.26 6.92 -23.69
N THR A 99 34.51 5.85 -22.95
CA THR A 99 33.51 4.91 -22.48
C THR A 99 33.57 4.80 -20.96
N GLU A 100 32.45 4.93 -20.31
CA GLU A 100 32.27 4.77 -18.88
C GLU A 100 31.27 3.64 -18.58
N MET A 101 31.51 2.88 -17.53
CA MET A 101 30.49 2.03 -16.92
C MET A 101 29.95 2.68 -15.65
N TYR A 102 28.70 2.45 -15.38
CA TYR A 102 28.04 2.93 -14.16
C TYR A 102 26.95 1.97 -13.70
N GLY A 103 26.57 2.06 -12.44
CA GLY A 103 25.46 1.30 -11.95
C GLY A 103 25.19 1.51 -10.48
N TYR A 104 24.09 0.96 -10.04
CA TYR A 104 23.76 0.86 -8.63
C TYR A 104 23.02 -0.42 -8.31
N ALA A 105 23.05 -0.80 -7.03
CA ALA A 105 22.19 -1.81 -6.45
C ALA A 105 21.64 -1.31 -5.12
N ASN A 106 20.39 -1.60 -4.84
CA ASN A 106 19.82 -1.41 -3.50
C ASN A 106 19.05 -2.66 -3.04
N SER A 107 19.05 -2.85 -1.73
CA SER A 107 18.19 -3.83 -1.08
C SER A 107 17.73 -3.24 0.25
N THR A 108 16.42 -3.19 0.43
CA THR A 108 15.78 -2.70 1.65
C THR A 108 14.78 -3.72 2.14
N THR A 109 14.78 -4.01 3.43
CA THR A 109 13.74 -4.79 4.11
C THR A 109 13.31 -4.07 5.37
N LYS A 110 12.04 -4.20 5.74
CA LYS A 110 11.51 -3.77 7.03
C LYS A 110 10.22 -4.47 7.35
N ASP A 111 9.98 -4.71 8.64
CA ASP A 111 8.72 -5.20 9.16
C ASP A 111 7.95 -4.04 9.77
N ILE A 112 6.67 -3.91 9.43
CA ILE A 112 5.78 -2.84 9.90
C ILE A 112 4.62 -3.48 10.62
N ASP A 113 4.33 -3.02 11.85
CA ASP A 113 3.17 -3.43 12.65
C ASP A 113 2.45 -2.19 13.17
N GLY A 114 1.22 -1.98 12.71
CA GLY A 114 0.40 -0.81 12.99
C GLY A 114 -0.91 -1.13 13.69
N GLY A 115 -1.50 -0.08 14.28
CA GLY A 115 -2.81 -0.15 14.91
C GLY A 115 -3.96 -0.22 13.91
N PHE A 116 -5.13 -0.62 14.40
CA PHE A 116 -6.35 -0.73 13.61
C PHE A 116 -7.58 -0.28 14.40
N TYR A 117 -8.77 -0.33 13.78
CA TYR A 117 -10.03 0.07 14.41
C TYR A 117 -10.54 -0.99 15.40
N PHE A 118 -11.03 -0.54 16.57
CA PHE A 118 -11.69 -1.37 17.57
C PHE A 118 -12.97 -2.01 17.00
N ARG A 119 -13.14 -3.28 17.30
CA ARG A 119 -14.33 -4.09 16.99
C ARG A 119 -15.18 -4.20 18.26
N ASN A 120 -16.11 -3.27 18.40
CA ASN A 120 -16.97 -3.19 19.56
C ASN A 120 -17.96 -4.39 19.61
N PRO A 121 -18.08 -5.10 20.76
CA PRO A 121 -18.84 -6.35 20.85
C PRO A 121 -20.36 -6.19 20.79
N THR A 122 -20.88 -4.97 20.69
CA THR A 122 -22.32 -4.72 20.65
C THR A 122 -22.82 -4.12 19.35
N ASN A 123 -21.92 -3.57 18.51
CA ASN A 123 -22.34 -2.86 17.30
C ASN A 123 -21.43 -3.10 16.08
N ARG A 124 -20.40 -3.94 16.17
CA ARG A 124 -19.59 -4.25 14.99
C ARG A 124 -20.37 -5.14 14.03
N GLY A 125 -20.83 -4.54 12.94
CA GLY A 125 -21.58 -5.22 11.87
C GLY A 125 -20.79 -6.39 11.26
N GLY A 126 -21.51 -7.48 10.97
CA GLY A 126 -20.95 -8.70 10.39
C GLY A 126 -20.06 -9.53 11.32
N VAL A 127 -19.85 -9.11 12.57
CA VAL A 127 -19.08 -9.86 13.60
C VAL A 127 -19.91 -10.11 14.84
N TYR A 128 -20.39 -9.03 15.47
CA TYR A 128 -21.18 -9.08 16.71
C TYR A 128 -22.64 -8.69 16.50
N ALA A 129 -22.90 -7.86 15.50
CA ALA A 129 -24.20 -7.25 15.29
C ALA A 129 -24.55 -7.18 13.79
N GLN A 130 -25.82 -7.00 13.54
CA GLN A 130 -26.35 -6.58 12.23
C GLN A 130 -27.23 -5.36 12.43
N THR A 131 -27.37 -4.53 11.38
CA THR A 131 -28.29 -3.39 11.42
C THR A 131 -29.70 -3.88 11.09
N ASN A 132 -30.61 -3.71 12.02
CA ASN A 132 -32.04 -3.88 11.73
C ASN A 132 -32.56 -2.56 11.18
N LYS A 133 -33.00 -2.61 9.94
CA LYS A 133 -33.51 -1.44 9.22
C LYS A 133 -35.02 -1.32 9.45
N ASN A 134 -35.43 -0.45 10.37
CA ASN A 134 -36.85 -0.13 10.59
C ASN A 134 -37.33 1.01 9.70
N GLY A 135 -36.46 1.69 9.02
CA GLY A 135 -36.76 2.75 8.09
C GLY A 135 -37.00 2.26 6.66
N THR A 136 -37.46 3.14 5.82
CA THR A 136 -37.49 2.89 4.37
C THR A 136 -36.07 2.97 3.82
N ASP A 137 -35.63 1.93 3.13
CA ASP A 137 -34.37 1.95 2.40
C ASP A 137 -34.32 3.10 1.39
N GLU A 138 -33.12 3.60 1.08
CA GLU A 138 -32.93 4.51 -0.04
C GLU A 138 -33.41 3.82 -1.32
N VAL A 139 -34.30 4.49 -2.08
CA VAL A 139 -34.81 3.96 -3.34
C VAL A 139 -33.78 4.19 -4.44
N ASP A 140 -33.41 3.16 -5.16
CA ASP A 140 -32.51 3.26 -6.30
C ASP A 140 -32.97 4.32 -7.32
N GLY A 141 -32.04 5.18 -7.73
CA GLY A 141 -32.29 6.26 -8.69
C GLY A 141 -32.83 7.56 -8.08
N VAL A 142 -33.04 7.62 -6.76
CA VAL A 142 -33.45 8.85 -6.05
C VAL A 142 -32.23 9.47 -5.36
N THR A 143 -31.98 10.77 -5.58
CA THR A 143 -30.94 11.51 -4.88
C THR A 143 -31.49 12.10 -3.59
N TYR A 144 -30.94 11.69 -2.45
CA TYR A 144 -31.33 12.20 -1.12
C TYR A 144 -30.29 13.19 -0.60
N THR A 145 -30.75 14.22 0.10
CA THR A 145 -29.90 15.08 0.90
C THR A 145 -29.39 14.35 2.15
N ASP A 146 -28.32 14.84 2.78
CA ASP A 146 -27.80 14.25 4.03
C ASP A 146 -28.83 14.23 5.16
N ALA A 147 -29.72 15.23 5.21
CA ALA A 147 -30.81 15.32 6.18
C ALA A 147 -31.87 14.22 5.95
N GLU A 148 -32.23 13.97 4.70
CA GLU A 148 -33.19 12.91 4.33
C GLU A 148 -32.59 11.52 4.58
N LYS A 149 -31.32 11.30 4.24
CA LYS A 149 -30.61 10.05 4.56
C LYS A 149 -30.55 9.78 6.06
N LYS A 150 -30.33 10.83 6.85
CA LYS A 150 -30.34 10.73 8.31
C LYS A 150 -31.72 10.42 8.85
N ALA A 151 -32.79 10.99 8.25
CA ALA A 151 -34.17 10.73 8.66
C ALA A 151 -34.59 9.28 8.31
N LEU A 152 -34.22 8.75 7.15
CA LEU A 152 -34.47 7.36 6.74
C LEU A 152 -33.84 6.34 7.71
N LYS A 153 -32.71 6.69 8.33
CA LYS A 153 -31.96 5.82 9.27
C LYS A 153 -32.25 6.11 10.75
N ALA A 154 -33.18 7.03 11.04
CA ALA A 154 -33.40 7.48 12.43
C ALA A 154 -33.91 6.38 13.36
N ASP A 155 -34.63 5.41 12.82
CA ASP A 155 -35.21 4.30 13.54
C ASP A 155 -34.41 2.99 13.43
N ASP A 156 -33.28 3.01 12.70
CA ASP A 156 -32.38 1.87 12.61
C ASP A 156 -31.70 1.61 13.96
N PHE A 157 -31.55 0.35 14.29
CA PHE A 157 -30.82 -0.07 15.49
C PHE A 157 -29.97 -1.31 15.17
N ASN A 158 -28.94 -1.54 15.99
CA ASN A 158 -28.18 -2.77 15.91
C ASN A 158 -28.87 -3.86 16.72
N GLU A 159 -28.92 -5.05 16.17
CA GLU A 159 -29.34 -6.25 16.87
C GLU A 159 -28.20 -7.27 16.90
N LEU A 160 -28.20 -8.13 17.90
CA LEU A 160 -27.19 -9.15 18.10
C LEU A 160 -27.20 -10.11 16.89
N LEU A 161 -26.04 -10.27 16.25
CA LEU A 161 -25.87 -11.21 15.15
C LEU A 161 -25.67 -12.62 15.72
N VAL A 162 -26.60 -13.51 15.46
CA VAL A 162 -26.60 -14.88 16.01
C VAL A 162 -26.52 -15.90 14.88
N GLY A 163 -25.52 -16.77 14.96
CA GLY A 163 -25.38 -17.91 14.06
C GLY A 163 -26.08 -19.14 14.61
N ALA A 164 -26.86 -19.82 13.75
CA ALA A 164 -27.54 -21.07 14.08
C ALA A 164 -26.76 -22.27 13.54
N ILE A 165 -26.59 -23.31 14.34
CA ILE A 165 -25.98 -24.57 13.98
C ILE A 165 -27.08 -25.61 13.76
N ASN A 166 -26.93 -26.44 12.73
CA ASN A 166 -27.86 -27.56 12.46
C ASN A 166 -29.32 -27.17 12.29
N GLY A 167 -29.63 -25.91 11.94
CA GLY A 167 -31.01 -25.44 11.75
C GLY A 167 -31.77 -25.15 13.05
N GLU A 168 -31.05 -24.96 14.15
CA GLU A 168 -31.62 -24.52 15.43
C GLU A 168 -32.33 -23.16 15.26
N ASP A 169 -33.40 -22.93 16.00
CA ASP A 169 -34.06 -21.64 16.08
C ASP A 169 -33.40 -20.78 17.17
N CYS A 170 -32.53 -19.88 16.74
CA CYS A 170 -31.81 -18.94 17.62
C CYS A 170 -32.49 -17.55 17.69
N SER A 171 -33.69 -17.38 17.17
CA SER A 171 -34.39 -16.08 17.10
C SER A 171 -34.64 -15.44 18.47
N ALA A 172 -34.77 -16.23 19.52
CA ALA A 172 -34.94 -15.74 20.89
C ALA A 172 -33.74 -14.93 21.41
N PHE A 173 -32.54 -15.08 20.80
CA PHE A 173 -31.35 -14.36 21.17
C PHE A 173 -31.08 -13.12 20.29
N VAL A 174 -31.85 -12.91 19.25
CA VAL A 174 -31.76 -11.73 18.38
C VAL A 174 -32.47 -10.56 19.06
N VAL A 175 -31.71 -9.74 19.75
CA VAL A 175 -32.20 -8.60 20.56
C VAL A 175 -31.45 -7.32 20.17
N ASN A 176 -32.05 -6.16 20.51
CA ASN A 176 -31.40 -4.86 20.33
C ASN A 176 -30.09 -4.80 21.13
N SER A 177 -28.97 -4.52 20.43
CA SER A 177 -27.63 -4.47 21.00
C SER A 177 -27.07 -3.05 21.18
N ASP A 178 -27.84 -1.99 20.89
CA ASP A 178 -27.40 -0.59 20.98
C ASP A 178 -27.19 -0.09 22.43
N ARG A 179 -27.75 -0.78 23.45
CA ARG A 179 -27.54 -0.46 24.87
C ARG A 179 -27.93 0.97 25.25
N LYS A 180 -28.94 1.53 24.60
CA LYS A 180 -29.39 2.93 24.83
C LYS A 180 -30.20 3.10 26.12
N THR A 181 -30.84 2.04 26.60
CA THR A 181 -31.66 2.03 27.85
C THR A 181 -31.28 0.85 28.75
N ASP A 182 -31.68 0.93 30.01
CA ASP A 182 -31.43 -0.18 30.98
C ASP A 182 -32.16 -1.45 30.56
N GLU A 183 -33.33 -1.33 29.93
CA GLU A 183 -34.06 -2.48 29.39
C GLU A 183 -33.28 -3.16 28.25
N THR A 184 -32.73 -2.38 27.28
CA THR A 184 -31.94 -2.97 26.20
C THR A 184 -30.63 -3.57 26.70
N LYS A 185 -30.00 -2.99 27.70
CA LYS A 185 -28.83 -3.57 28.39
C LYS A 185 -29.15 -4.90 29.07
N ALA A 186 -30.24 -4.96 29.81
CA ALA A 186 -30.64 -6.18 30.51
C ALA A 186 -31.08 -7.29 29.54
N ALA A 187 -31.81 -6.95 28.48
CA ALA A 187 -32.18 -7.90 27.42
C ALA A 187 -30.95 -8.47 26.70
N LEU A 188 -29.98 -7.63 26.38
CA LEU A 188 -28.73 -8.04 25.75
C LEU A 188 -27.90 -8.97 26.65
N ALA A 189 -27.76 -8.63 27.95
CA ALA A 189 -27.04 -9.47 28.89
C ALA A 189 -27.72 -10.85 29.03
N THR A 190 -29.06 -10.89 29.14
CA THR A 190 -29.82 -12.14 29.20
C THR A 190 -29.64 -12.99 27.94
N ALA A 191 -29.64 -12.36 26.75
CA ALA A 191 -29.44 -13.06 25.48
C ALA A 191 -28.02 -13.64 25.40
N ILE A 192 -26.98 -12.89 25.79
CA ILE A 192 -25.60 -13.35 25.82
C ILE A 192 -25.44 -14.53 26.80
N ASP A 193 -25.99 -14.44 27.98
CA ASP A 193 -25.95 -15.54 28.99
C ASP A 193 -26.65 -16.79 28.41
N GLY A 194 -27.76 -16.62 27.71
CA GLY A 194 -28.48 -17.69 27.05
C GLY A 194 -27.68 -18.34 25.92
N LEU A 195 -26.97 -17.55 25.13
CA LEU A 195 -26.08 -18.03 24.08
C LEU A 195 -24.93 -18.85 24.65
N ILE A 196 -24.26 -18.36 25.67
CA ILE A 196 -23.14 -19.08 26.34
C ILE A 196 -23.63 -20.46 26.89
N ALA A 197 -24.90 -20.59 27.20
CA ALA A 197 -25.50 -21.84 27.67
C ALA A 197 -26.06 -22.75 26.55
N ASN A 198 -25.97 -22.33 25.29
CA ASN A 198 -26.58 -23.03 24.13
C ASN A 198 -25.54 -23.38 23.07
N ASP A 199 -25.16 -24.65 22.98
CA ASP A 199 -24.15 -25.15 22.04
C ASP A 199 -24.55 -25.02 20.55
N ASN A 200 -25.81 -24.73 20.23
CA ASN A 200 -26.33 -24.67 18.85
C ASN A 200 -26.54 -23.25 18.30
N CYS A 201 -26.36 -22.23 19.13
CA CYS A 201 -26.43 -20.82 18.75
C CYS A 201 -25.10 -20.14 19.10
N PHE A 202 -24.58 -19.29 18.22
CA PHE A 202 -23.28 -18.68 18.38
C PHE A 202 -23.30 -17.16 18.21
N ASN A 203 -22.59 -16.44 19.07
CA ASN A 203 -22.13 -15.06 18.87
C ASN A 203 -20.73 -14.87 19.46
N PHE A 204 -19.94 -13.98 18.93
CA PHE A 204 -18.58 -13.74 19.39
C PHE A 204 -18.46 -13.23 20.83
N ASN A 205 -19.53 -12.78 21.48
CA ASN A 205 -19.53 -12.49 22.91
C ASN A 205 -19.21 -13.73 23.78
N GLU A 206 -19.39 -14.94 23.26
CA GLU A 206 -19.00 -16.17 23.95
C GLU A 206 -17.47 -16.33 24.06
N THR A 207 -16.75 -15.93 23.03
CA THR A 207 -15.30 -16.16 22.92
C THR A 207 -14.48 -14.88 23.12
N ILE A 208 -15.04 -13.72 22.77
CA ILE A 208 -14.35 -12.42 22.79
C ILE A 208 -15.31 -11.34 23.32
N PRO A 209 -15.75 -11.41 24.59
CA PRO A 209 -16.81 -10.54 25.12
C PRO A 209 -16.42 -9.05 25.19
N GLY A 210 -15.13 -8.72 25.27
CA GLY A 210 -14.63 -7.34 25.31
C GLY A 210 -14.42 -6.69 23.94
N GLY A 211 -14.73 -7.39 22.86
CA GLY A 211 -14.31 -6.95 21.54
C GLY A 211 -12.81 -7.12 21.32
N PHE A 212 -12.33 -6.64 20.18
CA PHE A 212 -10.90 -6.76 19.84
C PHE A 212 -10.45 -5.64 18.92
N THR A 213 -9.14 -5.44 18.84
CA THR A 213 -8.53 -4.48 17.92
C THR A 213 -7.47 -5.20 17.11
N PRO A 214 -7.66 -5.35 15.82
CA PRO A 214 -6.65 -5.96 14.95
C PRO A 214 -5.33 -5.18 14.97
N ARG A 215 -4.25 -5.88 14.63
CA ARG A 215 -2.97 -5.30 14.24
C ARG A 215 -2.74 -5.65 12.77
N PHE A 216 -2.32 -4.67 11.97
CA PHE A 216 -2.11 -4.84 10.54
C PHE A 216 -0.74 -4.33 10.13
N GLY A 217 -0.08 -5.10 9.29
CA GLY A 217 1.22 -4.73 8.78
C GLY A 217 1.72 -5.71 7.75
N GLY A 218 3.03 -5.81 7.66
CA GLY A 218 3.69 -6.73 6.75
C GLY A 218 5.19 -6.50 6.67
N SER A 219 5.84 -7.44 6.00
CA SER A 219 7.24 -7.34 5.61
C SER A 219 7.33 -6.70 4.23
N ILE A 220 8.08 -5.61 4.14
CA ILE A 220 8.29 -4.88 2.89
C ILE A 220 9.71 -5.14 2.41
N THR A 221 9.85 -5.59 1.16
CA THR A 221 11.14 -5.76 0.49
C THR A 221 11.17 -4.89 -0.76
N ASP A 222 12.25 -4.15 -0.95
CA ASP A 222 12.52 -3.36 -2.15
C ASP A 222 13.95 -3.61 -2.61
N GLN A 223 14.12 -4.04 -3.86
CA GLN A 223 15.42 -4.32 -4.45
C GLN A 223 15.49 -3.77 -5.86
N ALA A 224 16.63 -3.18 -6.22
CA ALA A 224 16.85 -2.79 -7.59
C ALA A 224 18.33 -2.93 -7.96
N PHE A 225 18.54 -3.16 -9.24
CA PHE A 225 19.86 -3.17 -9.86
C PHE A 225 19.80 -2.45 -11.21
N LEU A 226 20.75 -1.55 -11.43
CA LEU A 226 20.95 -0.89 -12.70
C LEU A 226 22.41 -1.04 -13.12
N PHE A 227 22.64 -1.36 -14.37
CA PHE A 227 23.95 -1.34 -14.99
C PHE A 227 23.87 -0.66 -16.34
N GLY A 228 24.79 0.24 -16.63
CA GLY A 228 24.88 0.96 -17.88
C GLY A 228 26.31 1.19 -18.37
N LEU A 229 26.38 1.38 -19.66
CA LEU A 229 27.58 1.85 -20.38
C LEU A 229 27.20 3.11 -21.13
N ARG A 230 28.03 4.14 -21.06
CA ARG A 230 27.85 5.38 -21.81
C ARG A 230 29.14 5.86 -22.40
N GLY A 231 29.03 6.67 -23.44
CA GLY A 231 30.21 7.20 -24.07
C GLY A 231 29.91 8.17 -25.19
N GLU A 232 30.96 8.54 -25.90
CA GLU A 232 30.87 9.40 -27.07
C GLU A 232 31.68 8.79 -28.22
N MET A 233 31.07 8.72 -29.36
CA MET A 233 31.72 8.26 -30.61
C MET A 233 32.57 9.39 -31.25
N ALA A 234 33.51 9.02 -32.09
CA ALA A 234 34.40 9.98 -32.74
C ALA A 234 33.69 11.06 -33.58
N ASN A 235 32.45 10.85 -33.96
CA ASN A 235 31.62 11.80 -34.70
C ASN A 235 30.77 12.72 -33.76
N GLY A 236 31.00 12.69 -32.47
CA GLY A 236 30.27 13.49 -31.47
C GLY A 236 28.90 12.92 -31.08
N LEU A 237 28.58 11.68 -31.48
CA LEU A 237 27.38 11.00 -31.02
C LEU A 237 27.58 10.47 -29.60
N GLY A 238 26.92 11.08 -28.61
CA GLY A 238 26.78 10.55 -27.25
C GLY A 238 25.81 9.36 -27.22
N TRP A 239 26.13 8.35 -26.45
CA TRP A 239 25.30 7.15 -26.30
C TRP A 239 25.29 6.66 -24.85
N ASP A 240 24.14 6.11 -24.43
CA ASP A 240 23.95 5.44 -23.15
C ASP A 240 23.08 4.19 -23.38
N VAL A 241 23.54 3.04 -22.91
CA VAL A 241 22.79 1.78 -22.95
C VAL A 241 22.76 1.22 -21.55
N SER A 242 21.56 1.00 -21.02
CA SER A 242 21.40 0.52 -19.66
C SER A 242 20.33 -0.55 -19.52
N SER A 243 20.46 -1.36 -18.48
CA SER A 243 19.50 -2.35 -18.05
C SER A 243 19.14 -2.10 -16.59
N TYR A 244 17.85 -2.19 -16.30
CA TYR A 244 17.30 -2.06 -14.95
C TYR A 244 16.49 -3.31 -14.59
N TYR A 245 16.58 -3.73 -13.33
CA TYR A 245 15.74 -4.74 -12.72
C TYR A 245 15.34 -4.27 -11.32
N GLY A 246 14.05 -4.29 -11.02
CA GLY A 246 13.53 -3.88 -9.72
C GLY A 246 12.44 -4.81 -9.22
N ILE A 247 12.39 -4.99 -7.89
CA ILE A 247 11.36 -5.74 -7.17
C ILE A 247 10.86 -4.88 -6.02
N ASN A 248 9.54 -4.83 -5.84
CA ASN A 248 8.90 -4.38 -4.62
C ASN A 248 7.89 -5.44 -4.19
N GLU A 249 8.00 -5.90 -2.94
CA GLU A 249 7.12 -6.91 -2.36
C GLU A 249 6.58 -6.42 -1.02
N ALA A 250 5.29 -6.63 -0.80
CA ALA A 250 4.62 -6.42 0.47
C ALA A 250 3.90 -7.71 0.84
N ASP A 251 4.40 -8.40 1.86
CA ASP A 251 3.84 -9.61 2.44
C ASP A 251 3.07 -9.24 3.71
N PHE A 252 1.75 -9.46 3.72
CA PHE A 252 0.84 -8.90 4.70
C PHE A 252 0.57 -9.87 5.85
N PHE A 253 0.32 -9.32 7.04
CA PHE A 253 -0.33 -10.02 8.14
C PHE A 253 -1.49 -9.20 8.71
N ILE A 254 -2.46 -9.88 9.30
CA ILE A 254 -3.44 -9.25 10.17
C ILE A 254 -3.65 -10.15 11.40
N ASN A 255 -3.31 -9.61 12.56
CA ASN A 255 -3.32 -10.32 13.83
C ASN A 255 -4.44 -9.82 14.73
N ASN A 256 -4.80 -10.61 15.76
CA ASN A 256 -5.85 -10.31 16.72
C ASN A 256 -7.18 -9.93 16.05
N THR A 257 -7.58 -10.69 15.02
CA THR A 257 -8.84 -10.52 14.30
C THR A 257 -9.62 -11.85 14.23
N VAL A 258 -10.62 -11.94 13.39
CA VAL A 258 -11.43 -13.13 13.14
C VAL A 258 -11.85 -13.21 11.67
N ASN A 259 -12.09 -14.40 11.17
CA ASN A 259 -13.00 -14.63 10.05
C ASN A 259 -14.37 -14.97 10.65
N ALA A 260 -15.26 -13.98 10.66
CA ALA A 260 -16.50 -14.10 11.42
C ALA A 260 -17.39 -15.24 10.92
N SER A 261 -17.37 -15.53 9.63
CA SER A 261 -18.15 -16.63 9.05
C SER A 261 -17.72 -18.03 9.53
N MET A 262 -16.52 -18.17 10.10
CA MET A 262 -16.05 -19.43 10.68
C MET A 262 -16.52 -19.66 12.11
N GLY A 263 -17.08 -18.65 12.79
CA GLY A 263 -17.52 -18.73 14.18
C GLY A 263 -16.37 -19.02 15.13
N ALA A 264 -16.61 -19.87 16.14
CA ALA A 264 -15.64 -20.22 17.16
C ALA A 264 -14.37 -20.94 16.62
N ALA A 265 -14.43 -21.50 15.41
CA ALA A 265 -13.30 -22.19 14.77
C ALA A 265 -12.31 -21.21 14.10
N THR A 266 -12.58 -19.91 14.10
CA THR A 266 -11.73 -18.90 13.45
C THR A 266 -10.34 -18.84 14.11
N PRO A 267 -9.24 -18.78 13.34
CA PRO A 267 -7.96 -18.31 13.84
C PRO A 267 -8.06 -16.86 14.32
N ARG A 268 -7.03 -16.39 15.02
CA ARG A 268 -6.92 -15.00 15.47
C ARG A 268 -5.87 -14.22 14.69
N ASP A 269 -4.96 -14.91 14.03
CA ASP A 269 -3.85 -14.36 13.27
C ASP A 269 -3.88 -14.99 11.89
N PHE A 270 -3.69 -14.17 10.85
CA PHE A 270 -3.85 -14.56 9.47
C PHE A 270 -2.69 -14.02 8.62
N ASP A 271 -2.35 -14.79 7.61
CA ASP A 271 -1.54 -14.39 6.46
C ASP A 271 -2.50 -14.11 5.28
N PRO A 272 -2.80 -12.86 4.97
CA PRO A 272 -3.66 -12.50 3.85
C PRO A 272 -3.03 -12.72 2.48
N GLY A 273 -1.71 -12.93 2.42
CA GLY A 273 -0.95 -13.04 1.19
C GLY A 273 -0.17 -11.77 0.85
N LEU A 274 0.37 -11.72 -0.37
CA LEU A 274 1.32 -10.69 -0.78
C LEU A 274 0.95 -10.02 -2.09
N TYR A 275 1.48 -8.81 -2.26
CA TYR A 275 1.66 -8.16 -3.55
C TYR A 275 3.13 -8.05 -3.88
N ARG A 276 3.49 -8.38 -5.12
CA ARG A 276 4.83 -8.23 -5.64
C ARG A 276 4.80 -7.58 -7.02
N GLN A 277 5.61 -6.57 -7.22
CA GLN A 277 5.83 -5.94 -8.49
C GLN A 277 7.28 -6.15 -8.93
N VAL A 278 7.47 -6.55 -10.19
CA VAL A 278 8.78 -6.67 -10.82
C VAL A 278 8.80 -5.79 -12.06
N GLU A 279 9.89 -5.08 -12.27
CA GLU A 279 10.13 -4.32 -13.49
C GLU A 279 11.50 -4.69 -14.06
N THR A 280 11.54 -4.94 -15.36
CA THR A 280 12.79 -5.08 -16.13
C THR A 280 12.75 -4.13 -17.30
N SER A 281 13.80 -3.34 -17.49
CA SER A 281 13.91 -2.47 -18.66
C SER A 281 15.28 -2.49 -19.30
N LEU A 282 15.28 -2.27 -20.61
CA LEU A 282 16.45 -2.02 -21.43
C LEU A 282 16.28 -0.66 -22.10
N ASN A 283 17.27 0.21 -22.00
CA ASN A 283 17.25 1.55 -22.55
C ASN A 283 18.45 1.76 -23.47
N ALA A 284 18.23 2.49 -24.56
CA ALA A 284 19.29 2.95 -25.44
C ALA A 284 18.99 4.40 -25.83
N ASP A 285 19.79 5.32 -25.34
CA ASP A 285 19.63 6.76 -25.47
C ASP A 285 20.82 7.38 -26.21
N PHE A 286 20.53 8.33 -27.08
CA PHE A 286 21.54 8.98 -27.91
C PHE A 286 21.36 10.49 -27.88
N THR A 287 22.45 11.21 -27.90
CA THR A 287 22.49 12.67 -28.00
C THR A 287 23.43 13.08 -29.15
N TYR A 288 23.04 14.07 -29.93
CA TYR A 288 23.84 14.55 -31.02
C TYR A 288 23.68 16.05 -31.25
N SER A 289 24.78 16.78 -31.20
CA SER A 289 24.81 18.20 -31.57
C SER A 289 25.03 18.33 -33.08
N MET A 290 23.94 18.60 -33.80
CA MET A 290 24.00 18.77 -35.27
C MET A 290 24.74 20.04 -35.67
N SER A 291 24.67 21.09 -34.87
CA SER A 291 25.36 22.37 -34.95
C SER A 291 25.45 23.05 -33.61
N GLU A 292 26.08 24.19 -33.50
CA GLU A 292 26.08 25.02 -32.30
C GLU A 292 24.66 25.41 -31.84
N ALA A 293 23.73 25.49 -32.78
CA ALA A 293 22.35 25.93 -32.52
C ALA A 293 21.33 24.77 -32.43
N VAL A 294 21.69 23.53 -32.81
CA VAL A 294 20.74 22.42 -32.87
C VAL A 294 21.27 21.19 -32.18
N SER A 295 20.54 20.75 -31.15
CA SER A 295 20.80 19.50 -30.42
C SER A 295 19.63 18.53 -30.56
N LEU A 296 19.93 17.25 -30.72
CA LEU A 296 18.97 16.16 -30.78
C LEU A 296 19.21 15.14 -29.65
N ALA A 297 18.12 14.64 -29.08
CA ALA A 297 18.13 13.43 -28.26
C ALA A 297 17.11 12.42 -28.81
N PHE A 298 17.47 11.16 -28.87
CA PHE A 298 16.57 10.10 -29.33
C PHE A 298 16.92 8.79 -28.65
N GLY A 299 15.95 7.91 -28.53
CA GLY A 299 16.18 6.64 -27.87
C GLY A 299 15.04 5.68 -28.00
N ALA A 300 15.26 4.49 -27.44
CA ALA A 300 14.28 3.42 -27.33
C ALA A 300 14.36 2.74 -25.97
N GLU A 301 13.21 2.27 -25.51
CA GLU A 301 13.03 1.53 -24.28
C GLU A 301 12.23 0.26 -24.55
N TYR A 302 12.63 -0.85 -23.97
CA TYR A 302 11.80 -2.04 -23.84
C TYR A 302 11.63 -2.35 -22.37
N ARG A 303 10.38 -2.42 -21.90
CA ARG A 303 10.05 -2.63 -20.49
C ARG A 303 9.06 -3.77 -20.33
N VAL A 304 9.27 -4.59 -19.31
CA VAL A 304 8.34 -5.61 -18.85
C VAL A 304 8.00 -5.29 -17.41
N GLU A 305 6.71 -5.19 -17.11
CA GLU A 305 6.16 -5.04 -15.77
C GLU A 305 5.40 -6.32 -15.41
N GLU A 306 5.63 -6.85 -14.23
CA GLU A 306 4.93 -8.01 -13.69
C GLU A 306 4.33 -7.64 -12.34
N PHE A 307 3.08 -8.04 -12.11
CA PHE A 307 2.41 -7.90 -10.82
C PHE A 307 1.90 -9.26 -10.37
N THR A 308 2.32 -9.68 -9.17
CA THR A 308 1.89 -10.93 -8.55
C THR A 308 0.94 -10.64 -7.40
N ILE A 309 -0.19 -11.35 -7.38
CA ILE A 309 -1.05 -11.51 -6.21
C ILE A 309 -0.77 -12.90 -5.66
N GLY A 310 -0.08 -12.98 -4.52
CA GLY A 310 0.17 -14.24 -3.80
C GLY A 310 -1.01 -14.58 -2.90
N ALA A 311 -1.51 -15.81 -2.98
CA ALA A 311 -2.60 -16.25 -2.11
C ALA A 311 -2.13 -16.32 -0.65
N GLY A 312 -2.99 -15.89 0.26
CA GLY A 312 -2.81 -16.04 1.70
C GLY A 312 -3.17 -17.44 2.21
N ASP A 313 -3.22 -17.56 3.53
CA ASP A 313 -3.73 -18.75 4.17
C ASP A 313 -5.23 -18.96 3.84
N GLU A 314 -5.70 -20.21 3.94
CA GLU A 314 -7.07 -20.54 3.54
C GLU A 314 -8.10 -19.82 4.43
N ALA A 315 -7.84 -19.72 5.73
CA ALA A 315 -8.76 -19.12 6.69
C ALA A 315 -8.95 -17.61 6.46
N SER A 316 -7.94 -16.92 5.89
CA SER A 316 -7.99 -15.49 5.60
C SER A 316 -8.98 -15.11 4.49
N SER A 317 -9.37 -16.07 3.65
CA SER A 317 -10.22 -15.84 2.48
C SER A 317 -11.43 -16.77 2.38
N THR A 318 -11.53 -17.79 3.26
CA THR A 318 -12.59 -18.81 3.23
C THR A 318 -13.94 -18.24 3.70
N ALA A 319 -15.02 -18.73 3.07
CA ALA A 319 -16.37 -18.61 3.56
C ALA A 319 -16.68 -19.76 4.52
N GLY A 320 -16.90 -19.44 5.80
CA GLY A 320 -17.17 -20.44 6.84
C GLY A 320 -18.64 -20.88 6.92
N VAL A 321 -18.97 -21.61 7.97
CA VAL A 321 -20.29 -22.23 8.17
C VAL A 321 -21.43 -21.22 8.34
N TYR A 322 -21.12 -19.98 8.77
CA TYR A 322 -22.11 -18.91 8.97
C TYR A 322 -22.18 -17.91 7.80
N LYS A 323 -21.61 -18.25 6.63
CA LYS A 323 -21.50 -17.34 5.47
C LYS A 323 -22.86 -16.77 4.98
N ASP A 324 -23.94 -17.53 5.13
CA ASP A 324 -25.28 -17.15 4.68
C ASP A 324 -26.15 -16.62 5.82
N GLN A 325 -25.55 -16.32 6.99
CA GLN A 325 -26.25 -15.88 8.20
C GLN A 325 -25.82 -14.46 8.65
N GLY A 326 -25.30 -13.64 7.73
CA GLY A 326 -24.94 -12.25 8.00
C GLY A 326 -23.54 -12.03 8.58
N PHE A 327 -22.76 -13.09 8.85
CA PHE A 327 -21.38 -12.98 9.28
C PHE A 327 -20.45 -12.62 8.12
N SER A 328 -19.55 -11.66 8.34
CA SER A 328 -18.58 -11.24 7.32
C SER A 328 -17.61 -12.37 6.97
N LEU A 329 -17.35 -12.48 5.67
CA LEU A 329 -16.40 -13.44 5.13
C LEU A 329 -14.98 -12.93 5.31
N SER A 330 -14.00 -13.83 5.21
CA SER A 330 -12.58 -13.51 5.20
C SER A 330 -12.09 -12.89 6.53
N SER A 331 -10.79 -12.67 6.67
CA SER A 331 -10.20 -12.01 7.84
C SER A 331 -10.72 -10.57 7.97
N ASN A 332 -11.32 -10.25 9.12
CA ASN A 332 -11.99 -8.97 9.35
C ASN A 332 -10.97 -7.83 9.48
N GLY A 333 -11.02 -6.90 8.55
CA GLY A 333 -10.14 -5.75 8.47
C GLY A 333 -9.30 -5.73 7.20
N PHE A 334 -8.66 -6.81 6.87
CA PHE A 334 -7.95 -7.00 5.60
C PHE A 334 -8.21 -8.42 5.08
N PRO A 335 -9.15 -8.60 4.13
CA PRO A 335 -9.47 -9.90 3.54
C PRO A 335 -8.26 -10.51 2.84
N GLY A 336 -8.07 -11.82 3.04
CA GLY A 336 -7.01 -12.55 2.35
C GLY A 336 -7.25 -12.72 0.85
N PHE A 337 -6.18 -12.86 0.11
CA PHE A 337 -6.23 -13.14 -1.32
C PHE A 337 -6.47 -14.64 -1.52
N SER A 338 -7.63 -14.96 -2.08
CA SER A 338 -7.98 -16.36 -2.37
C SER A 338 -7.18 -16.89 -3.56
N LYS A 339 -7.05 -18.22 -3.66
CA LYS A 339 -6.42 -18.88 -4.81
C LYS A 339 -7.09 -18.54 -6.14
N SER A 340 -8.35 -18.10 -6.14
CA SER A 340 -9.08 -17.77 -7.37
C SER A 340 -8.71 -16.39 -7.93
N ILE A 341 -8.18 -15.48 -7.10
CA ILE A 341 -7.72 -14.15 -7.52
C ILE A 341 -6.19 -14.05 -7.56
N ALA A 342 -5.50 -15.03 -6.97
CA ALA A 342 -4.04 -15.11 -7.03
C ALA A 342 -3.57 -15.40 -8.46
N GLY A 343 -2.47 -14.78 -8.85
CA GLY A 343 -1.92 -14.93 -10.19
C GLY A 343 -0.74 -14.02 -10.43
N VAL A 344 -0.15 -14.19 -11.60
CA VAL A 344 0.93 -13.35 -12.13
C VAL A 344 0.40 -12.67 -13.39
N PHE A 345 0.51 -11.36 -13.45
CA PHE A 345 0.01 -10.51 -14.52
C PHE A 345 1.17 -9.67 -15.05
N ASP A 346 1.49 -9.84 -16.30
CA ASP A 346 2.59 -9.13 -16.95
C ASP A 346 2.11 -8.23 -18.07
N ARG A 347 2.94 -7.28 -18.41
CA ARG A 347 2.77 -6.39 -19.57
C ARG A 347 4.13 -5.99 -20.10
N SER A 348 4.25 -6.01 -21.43
CA SER A 348 5.39 -5.45 -22.11
C SER A 348 5.06 -4.12 -22.80
N ASN A 349 6.07 -3.27 -22.91
CA ASN A 349 5.99 -1.98 -23.59
C ASN A 349 7.28 -1.76 -24.40
N PHE A 350 7.11 -1.38 -25.66
CA PHE A 350 8.18 -0.79 -26.46
C PHE A 350 7.92 0.69 -26.63
N ALA A 351 8.92 1.53 -26.38
CA ALA A 351 8.84 2.95 -26.58
C ALA A 351 10.01 3.45 -27.44
N ALA A 352 9.76 4.49 -28.23
CA ALA A 352 10.79 5.24 -28.95
C ALA A 352 10.47 6.73 -28.88
N TYR A 353 11.51 7.54 -28.81
CA TYR A 353 11.34 8.98 -28.74
C TYR A 353 12.40 9.73 -29.54
N VAL A 354 12.06 10.96 -29.95
CA VAL A 354 12.98 11.96 -30.43
C VAL A 354 12.64 13.32 -29.84
N GLU A 355 13.67 14.04 -29.42
CA GLU A 355 13.58 15.40 -28.91
C GLU A 355 14.61 16.28 -29.62
N GLY A 356 14.21 17.52 -29.93
CA GLY A 356 15.08 18.52 -30.55
C GLY A 356 15.01 19.83 -29.80
N GLU A 357 16.17 20.46 -29.66
CA GLU A 357 16.33 21.82 -29.18
C GLU A 357 16.99 22.65 -30.28
N TRP A 358 16.46 23.85 -30.49
CA TRP A 358 16.95 24.75 -31.51
C TRP A 358 17.03 26.19 -30.97
N ASP A 359 18.27 26.69 -30.83
CA ASP A 359 18.57 28.11 -30.61
C ASP A 359 18.38 28.87 -31.93
N VAL A 360 17.14 29.39 -32.11
CA VAL A 360 16.76 30.13 -33.34
C VAL A 360 17.52 31.46 -33.41
N SER A 361 17.78 32.05 -32.24
CA SER A 361 18.60 33.23 -32.04
C SER A 361 19.11 33.26 -30.59
N ASP A 362 19.98 34.21 -30.29
CA ASP A 362 20.48 34.41 -28.88
C ASP A 362 19.36 34.58 -27.86
N ASP A 363 18.19 35.02 -28.30
CA ASP A 363 17.05 35.29 -27.42
C ASP A 363 15.95 34.21 -27.50
N LEU A 364 15.96 33.30 -28.48
CA LEU A 364 14.85 32.35 -28.70
C LEU A 364 15.33 30.92 -28.79
N LEU A 365 14.99 30.12 -27.83
CA LEU A 365 15.11 28.66 -27.83
C LEU A 365 13.73 28.02 -28.11
N LEU A 366 13.67 27.10 -29.07
CA LEU A 366 12.52 26.23 -29.31
C LEU A 366 12.86 24.78 -28.95
N THR A 367 11.87 24.08 -28.40
CA THR A 367 11.99 22.65 -28.04
C THR A 367 10.82 21.87 -28.66
N SER A 368 11.08 20.66 -29.07
CA SER A 368 10.04 19.72 -29.52
C SER A 368 10.41 18.29 -29.16
N ALA A 369 9.40 17.49 -28.82
CA ALA A 369 9.58 16.07 -28.55
C ALA A 369 8.39 15.27 -29.08
N LEU A 370 8.66 14.05 -29.52
CA LEU A 370 7.69 13.05 -29.91
C LEU A 370 8.07 11.72 -29.24
N ARG A 371 7.10 11.08 -28.57
CA ARG A 371 7.24 9.74 -28.00
C ARG A 371 6.13 8.83 -28.50
N PHE A 372 6.51 7.70 -29.04
CA PHE A 372 5.64 6.60 -29.42
C PHE A 372 5.79 5.47 -28.42
N GLU A 373 4.68 4.83 -28.03
CA GLU A 373 4.66 3.66 -27.16
C GLU A 373 3.70 2.61 -27.72
N ASP A 374 4.08 1.35 -27.59
CA ASP A 374 3.30 0.18 -27.97
C ASP A 374 3.24 -0.78 -26.78
N TYR A 375 2.05 -0.89 -26.19
CA TYR A 375 1.73 -1.77 -25.07
C TYR A 375 1.03 -3.02 -25.61
N ASP A 376 1.41 -4.19 -25.14
CA ASP A 376 0.79 -5.45 -25.56
C ASP A 376 -0.69 -5.58 -25.12
N ASP A 377 -1.11 -4.87 -24.06
CA ASP A 377 -2.47 -4.88 -23.52
C ASP A 377 -3.31 -3.64 -23.87
N PHE A 378 -2.70 -2.47 -24.11
CA PHE A 378 -3.38 -1.20 -24.39
C PHE A 378 -3.29 -0.72 -25.84
N GLY A 379 -2.40 -1.34 -26.62
CA GLY A 379 -2.07 -0.86 -27.97
C GLY A 379 -1.18 0.39 -27.95
N THR A 380 -1.25 1.20 -29.00
CA THR A 380 -0.28 2.27 -29.25
C THR A 380 -0.73 3.62 -28.73
N THR A 381 0.24 4.43 -28.26
CA THR A 381 0.04 5.85 -27.94
C THR A 381 1.12 6.71 -28.59
N THR A 382 0.77 7.95 -28.88
CA THR A 382 1.73 8.94 -29.37
C THR A 382 1.54 10.24 -28.62
N ASN A 383 2.60 10.70 -27.96
CA ASN A 383 2.63 11.93 -27.19
C ASN A 383 3.65 12.90 -27.77
N TYR A 384 3.35 14.18 -27.68
CA TYR A 384 4.24 15.23 -28.17
C TYR A 384 4.33 16.41 -27.21
N LYS A 385 5.44 17.14 -27.32
CA LYS A 385 5.71 18.38 -26.61
C LYS A 385 6.23 19.41 -27.61
N VAL A 386 5.79 20.65 -27.49
CA VAL A 386 6.39 21.80 -28.13
C VAL A 386 6.51 22.92 -27.12
N GLY A 387 7.63 23.61 -27.11
CA GLY A 387 7.90 24.68 -26.17
C GLY A 387 8.79 25.75 -26.78
N GLY A 388 8.74 26.93 -26.19
CA GLY A 388 9.62 28.04 -26.51
C GLY A 388 9.99 28.84 -25.29
N ASN A 389 11.20 29.35 -25.27
CA ASN A 389 11.71 30.27 -24.28
C ASN A 389 12.24 31.50 -25.02
N TYR A 390 11.66 32.66 -24.75
CA TYR A 390 12.05 33.93 -25.38
C TYR A 390 12.52 34.92 -24.31
N HIS A 391 13.75 35.37 -24.43
CA HIS A 391 14.34 36.41 -23.59
C HIS A 391 13.91 37.77 -24.13
N LEU A 392 13.16 38.54 -23.31
CA LEU A 392 12.72 39.90 -23.62
C LEU A 392 13.82 40.90 -23.34
N THR A 393 14.60 40.64 -22.30
CA THR A 393 15.76 41.42 -21.85
C THR A 393 16.72 40.44 -21.16
N ASP A 394 17.92 40.88 -20.80
CA ASP A 394 18.89 40.09 -20.05
C ASP A 394 18.31 39.53 -18.73
N ASP A 395 17.35 40.22 -18.12
CA ASP A 395 16.74 39.86 -16.81
C ASP A 395 15.32 39.32 -16.91
N SER A 396 14.72 39.24 -18.10
CA SER A 396 13.30 38.86 -18.24
C SER A 396 13.05 38.00 -19.45
N GLY A 397 12.26 36.94 -19.28
CA GLY A 397 11.87 36.06 -20.38
C GLY A 397 10.45 35.52 -20.24
N ILE A 398 9.91 35.00 -21.33
CA ILE A 398 8.64 34.31 -21.42
C ILE A 398 8.90 32.87 -21.87
N ARG A 399 8.34 31.91 -21.15
CA ARG A 399 8.36 30.49 -21.52
C ARG A 399 6.94 29.97 -21.66
N ALA A 400 6.69 29.24 -22.76
CA ALA A 400 5.43 28.55 -22.97
C ALA A 400 5.71 27.12 -23.44
N THR A 401 4.91 26.16 -22.96
CA THR A 401 5.01 24.75 -23.36
C THR A 401 3.60 24.18 -23.49
N TYR A 402 3.40 23.39 -24.54
CA TYR A 402 2.23 22.55 -24.71
C TYR A 402 2.67 21.10 -24.87
N SER A 403 2.03 20.19 -24.14
CA SER A 403 2.34 18.75 -24.23
C SER A 403 1.10 17.89 -24.02
N THR A 404 1.11 16.71 -24.62
CA THR A 404 0.19 15.62 -24.30
C THR A 404 0.91 14.59 -23.44
N GLY A 405 0.16 13.77 -22.73
CA GLY A 405 0.72 12.69 -21.92
C GLY A 405 -0.28 11.55 -21.77
N PHE A 406 0.25 10.35 -21.65
CA PHE A 406 -0.51 9.13 -21.36
C PHE A 406 0.23 8.33 -20.30
N LYS A 407 -0.52 7.71 -19.42
CA LYS A 407 -0.01 6.71 -18.49
C LYS A 407 -1.00 5.56 -18.43
N ALA A 408 -0.57 4.38 -18.88
CA ALA A 408 -1.36 3.16 -18.73
C ALA A 408 -1.57 2.82 -17.23
N PRO A 409 -2.74 2.32 -16.82
CA PRO A 409 -2.90 1.70 -15.51
C PRO A 409 -1.87 0.58 -15.35
N THR A 410 -1.26 0.45 -14.18
CA THR A 410 -0.30 -0.63 -13.94
C THR A 410 -0.99 -2.00 -13.98
N PRO A 411 -0.28 -3.13 -14.22
CA PRO A 411 -0.86 -4.47 -14.10
C PRO A 411 -1.55 -4.69 -12.75
N GLY A 412 -1.01 -4.11 -11.66
CA GLY A 412 -1.65 -4.14 -10.35
C GLY A 412 -2.97 -3.39 -10.30
N GLN A 413 -3.06 -2.19 -10.91
CA GLN A 413 -4.31 -1.43 -10.95
C GLN A 413 -5.39 -2.11 -11.80
N SER A 414 -4.99 -2.86 -12.82
CA SER A 414 -5.91 -3.56 -13.72
C SER A 414 -6.43 -4.88 -13.15
N ASN A 415 -5.67 -5.54 -12.27
CA ASN A 415 -5.92 -6.92 -11.83
C ASN A 415 -6.15 -7.05 -10.32
N ALA A 416 -5.77 -6.06 -9.49
CA ALA A 416 -6.05 -6.10 -8.06
C ALA A 416 -7.56 -6.05 -7.83
N SER A 417 -8.10 -7.08 -7.21
CA SER A 417 -9.49 -7.17 -6.80
C SER A 417 -9.58 -7.54 -5.32
N ASN A 418 -10.56 -6.96 -4.63
CA ASN A 418 -10.85 -7.27 -3.24
C ASN A 418 -12.24 -7.90 -3.17
N ILE A 419 -12.33 -9.09 -2.60
CA ILE A 419 -13.60 -9.77 -2.36
C ILE A 419 -13.91 -9.60 -0.88
N SER A 420 -14.88 -8.75 -0.56
CA SER A 420 -15.35 -8.49 0.80
C SER A 420 -16.76 -9.04 1.03
#